data_aa49c5a5bfbe042e7cb91c7fca2edab2
#
_entry.id   aa49c5a5bfbe042e7cb91c7fca2edab2
#
_cell.length_a   1.000
_cell.length_b   1.000
_cell.length_c   1.000
_cell.angle_alpha   90.00
_cell.angle_beta   90.00
_cell.angle_gamma   90.00
#
_symmetry.space_group_name_H-M   'P 1'
#
loop_
_entity.id
_entity.type
_entity.pdbx_description
1 polymer ?
#
loop_
_entity_poly.entity_id
_entity_poly.type
_entity_poly.pdbx_seq_one_letter_code
_entity_poly.pdbx_strand_id
1 'polypeptide(L)'
;IEFAARNHPTTEVVSRRVEGDLHRYDYQSAVRRCRKVANALDSLGVGRCERVATLAWNGYRHFELYYGVSGSARVLHTINPRLPPEQIAWIVNDAEDRVVCFDLTFLPIVRAIAAQCPTVKHWIALCDSDRLPTDTGVSGLMSYEAWIEPAAEEYVWPEFDEKTAAALCYTSGTTGNPKGVLYSHRSTVLHAYGSALPDMVNVSARDCILPVVPMFHVNAWGVPYVAPMVGAKLVFPGPALDGKSIYELLESEKATAAAGVPTVWLALLNHVDSIGGRFNTLNRTLIGGSACPPSMIERFLAYGVTVQHGWGMTEMSPLGTISNLKLAQLALPADQQRRYLEKQGRAVFGIDLKIVDETGRELPWDGKSAGDLLVRGP
;
A
#
# COMPACT_ATOMS: atom_id res chain seq x y z
N ILE A 1 7.35 4.30 12.55
CA ILE A 1 8.71 3.87 12.17
C ILE A 1 9.68 3.93 13.35
N GLU A 2 9.62 4.95 14.21
CA GLU A 2 10.45 5.07 15.43
C GLU A 2 10.26 3.88 16.39
N PHE A 3 9.00 3.43 16.54
CA PHE A 3 8.70 2.23 17.34
C PHE A 3 9.39 0.99 16.77
N ALA A 4 9.31 0.80 15.45
CA ALA A 4 9.97 -0.32 14.78
C ALA A 4 11.49 -0.30 14.98
N ALA A 5 12.12 0.86 14.77
CA ALA A 5 13.56 1.01 14.96
C ALA A 5 14.01 0.76 16.41
N ARG A 6 13.18 1.11 17.38
CA ARG A 6 13.49 0.89 18.81
C ARG A 6 13.30 -0.55 19.26
N ASN A 7 12.20 -1.20 18.83
CA ASN A 7 11.79 -2.49 19.35
C ASN A 7 12.14 -3.67 18.41
N HIS A 8 12.35 -3.40 17.13
CA HIS A 8 12.65 -4.37 16.08
C HIS A 8 13.79 -3.88 15.17
N PRO A 9 14.91 -3.38 15.73
CA PRO A 9 15.94 -2.66 14.98
C PRO A 9 16.54 -3.45 13.81
N THR A 10 16.69 -4.76 13.97
CA THR A 10 17.34 -5.65 13.00
C THR A 10 16.35 -6.38 12.08
N THR A 11 15.04 -6.12 12.20
CA THR A 11 14.07 -6.70 11.28
C THR A 11 14.22 -6.08 9.89
N GLU A 12 14.35 -6.96 8.88
CA GLU A 12 14.66 -6.54 7.51
C GLU A 12 13.48 -5.91 6.78
N VAL A 13 13.81 -4.95 5.94
CA VAL A 13 12.99 -4.48 4.83
C VAL A 13 13.76 -4.77 3.53
N VAL A 14 13.16 -5.55 2.65
CA VAL A 14 13.77 -6.00 1.39
C VAL A 14 13.01 -5.41 0.22
N SER A 15 13.72 -4.93 -0.79
CA SER A 15 13.10 -4.39 -2.00
C SER A 15 13.79 -4.91 -3.25
N ARG A 16 13.01 -5.47 -4.17
CA ARG A 16 13.47 -5.60 -5.56
C ARG A 16 13.40 -4.21 -6.18
N ARG A 17 14.56 -3.67 -6.56
CA ARG A 17 14.66 -2.32 -7.11
C ARG A 17 14.26 -2.26 -8.59
N VAL A 18 13.96 -1.06 -9.06
CA VAL A 18 13.78 -0.79 -10.51
C VAL A 18 15.08 -1.06 -11.26
N GLU A 19 16.23 -0.90 -10.61
CA GLU A 19 17.57 -1.19 -11.11
C GLU A 19 17.81 -2.69 -11.34
N GLY A 20 16.95 -3.58 -10.81
CA GLY A 20 16.94 -5.02 -11.06
C GLY A 20 17.58 -5.88 -9.97
N ASP A 21 18.26 -5.29 -8.99
CA ASP A 21 18.85 -5.97 -7.84
C ASP A 21 17.96 -5.94 -6.59
N LEU A 22 18.43 -6.53 -5.50
CA LEU A 22 17.75 -6.52 -4.20
C LEU A 22 18.47 -5.55 -3.26
N HIS A 23 17.75 -4.54 -2.79
CA HIS A 23 18.17 -3.71 -1.67
C HIS A 23 17.68 -4.32 -0.36
N ARG A 24 18.57 -4.37 0.64
CA ARG A 24 18.27 -4.88 1.99
C ARG A 24 18.75 -3.89 3.02
N TYR A 25 17.91 -3.59 3.96
CA TYR A 25 18.25 -2.84 5.15
C TYR A 25 17.29 -3.22 6.30
N ASP A 26 17.49 -2.67 7.47
CA ASP A 26 16.66 -2.92 8.65
C ASP A 26 15.85 -1.68 9.07
N TYR A 27 14.95 -1.84 10.03
CA TYR A 27 14.13 -0.72 10.50
C TYR A 27 14.97 0.38 11.15
N GLN A 28 16.12 0.06 11.74
CA GLN A 28 17.04 1.07 12.29
C GLN A 28 17.63 1.94 11.17
N SER A 29 17.99 1.35 10.07
CA SER A 29 18.47 2.07 8.89
C SER A 29 17.36 2.82 8.18
N ALA A 30 16.16 2.21 8.10
CA ALA A 30 14.98 2.84 7.51
C ALA A 30 14.61 4.14 8.22
N VAL A 31 14.58 4.17 9.56
CA VAL A 31 14.21 5.39 10.30
C VAL A 31 15.22 6.52 10.08
N ARG A 32 16.52 6.23 10.02
CA ARG A 32 17.53 7.25 9.70
C ARG A 32 17.26 7.88 8.34
N ARG A 33 16.94 7.06 7.33
CA ARG A 33 16.65 7.55 5.99
C ARG A 33 15.31 8.31 5.91
N CYS A 34 14.29 7.90 6.66
CA CYS A 34 13.04 8.68 6.79
C CYS A 34 13.28 10.07 7.38
N ARG A 35 14.16 10.19 8.38
CA ARG A 35 14.56 11.48 8.95
C ARG A 35 15.33 12.34 7.96
N LYS A 36 16.23 11.73 7.16
CA LYS A 36 16.90 12.42 6.05
C LYS A 36 15.91 12.98 5.03
N VAL A 37 14.88 12.22 4.68
CA VAL A 37 13.78 12.71 3.80
C VAL A 37 13.10 13.93 4.41
N ALA A 38 12.76 13.89 5.69
CA ALA A 38 12.11 15.02 6.37
C ALA A 38 12.99 16.28 6.35
N ASN A 39 14.28 16.16 6.69
CA ASN A 39 15.27 17.26 6.61
C ASN A 39 15.46 17.78 5.18
N ALA A 40 15.50 16.88 4.21
CA ALA A 40 15.65 17.24 2.80
C ALA A 40 14.42 18.01 2.27
N LEU A 41 13.22 17.66 2.72
CA LEU A 41 11.99 18.43 2.44
C LEU A 41 12.01 19.82 3.08
N ASP A 42 12.52 19.94 4.32
CA ASP A 42 12.72 21.24 4.97
C ASP A 42 13.70 22.12 4.16
N SER A 43 14.77 21.54 3.64
CA SER A 43 15.77 22.24 2.80
C SER A 43 15.20 22.71 1.47
N LEU A 44 14.19 22.04 0.92
CA LEU A 44 13.45 22.47 -0.26
C LEU A 44 12.37 23.52 0.06
N GLY A 45 12.17 23.88 1.31
CA GLY A 45 11.15 24.83 1.74
C GLY A 45 9.71 24.30 1.62
N VAL A 46 9.52 22.98 1.59
CA VAL A 46 8.18 22.39 1.56
C VAL A 46 7.51 22.58 2.92
N GLY A 47 6.40 23.30 2.94
CA GLY A 47 5.68 23.68 4.17
C GLY A 47 4.82 22.53 4.74
N ARG A 48 4.31 22.76 5.97
CA ARG A 48 3.30 21.86 6.58
C ARG A 48 2.04 21.79 5.72
N CYS A 49 1.42 20.62 5.67
CA CYS A 49 0.23 20.32 4.87
C CYS A 49 0.42 20.45 3.35
N GLU A 50 1.61 20.81 2.84
CA GLU A 50 1.88 20.73 1.43
C GLU A 50 2.03 19.29 0.97
N ARG A 51 1.70 19.03 -0.30
CA ARG A 51 1.66 17.67 -0.87
C ARG A 51 2.96 17.34 -1.55
N VAL A 52 3.42 16.11 -1.28
CA VAL A 52 4.56 15.46 -1.94
C VAL A 52 4.02 14.24 -2.67
N ALA A 53 3.96 14.34 -3.99
CA ALA A 53 3.43 13.28 -4.83
C ALA A 53 4.45 12.17 -5.11
N THR A 54 3.94 10.96 -5.34
CA THR A 54 4.73 9.81 -5.76
C THR A 54 4.12 9.11 -6.97
N LEU A 55 4.95 8.85 -7.99
CA LEU A 55 4.67 7.96 -9.12
C LEU A 55 5.67 6.80 -9.01
N ALA A 56 5.37 5.81 -8.16
CA ALA A 56 6.38 4.83 -7.76
C ALA A 56 5.82 3.42 -7.56
N TRP A 57 6.65 2.44 -7.83
CA TRP A 57 6.40 1.04 -7.48
C TRP A 57 6.57 0.81 -5.97
N ASN A 58 6.23 -0.40 -5.52
CA ASN A 58 6.51 -0.83 -4.15
C ASN A 58 8.01 -1.01 -3.98
N GLY A 59 8.62 -0.16 -3.16
CA GLY A 59 10.06 -0.17 -2.93
C GLY A 59 10.46 0.63 -1.70
N TYR A 60 11.71 0.47 -1.26
CA TYR A 60 12.20 1.08 -0.02
C TYR A 60 12.20 2.62 -0.05
N ARG A 61 12.55 3.25 -1.20
CA ARG A 61 12.53 4.72 -1.34
C ARG A 61 11.11 5.26 -1.21
N HIS A 62 10.13 4.57 -1.82
CA HIS A 62 8.72 4.90 -1.66
C HIS A 62 8.27 4.72 -0.20
N PHE A 63 8.71 3.65 0.47
CA PHE A 63 8.45 3.40 1.89
C PHE A 63 9.03 4.50 2.80
N GLU A 64 10.24 4.99 2.52
CA GLU A 64 10.85 6.09 3.25
C GLU A 64 10.06 7.40 3.11
N LEU A 65 9.51 7.66 1.91
CA LEU A 65 8.61 8.79 1.67
C LEU A 65 7.32 8.70 2.48
N TYR A 66 6.78 7.49 2.71
CA TYR A 66 5.58 7.30 3.54
C TYR A 66 5.75 7.91 4.94
N TYR A 67 6.93 7.75 5.52
CA TYR A 67 7.21 8.22 6.87
C TYR A 67 7.87 9.61 6.89
N GLY A 68 8.81 9.86 6.00
CA GLY A 68 9.50 11.14 5.93
C GLY A 68 8.57 12.30 5.59
N VAL A 69 7.60 12.07 4.69
CA VAL A 69 6.61 13.08 4.30
C VAL A 69 5.57 13.26 5.40
N SER A 70 4.80 12.21 5.71
CA SER A 70 3.66 12.35 6.65
C SER A 70 4.13 12.61 8.08
N GLY A 71 5.22 11.99 8.53
CA GLY A 71 5.79 12.24 9.85
C GLY A 71 6.24 13.70 10.07
N SER A 72 6.65 14.39 9.02
CA SER A 72 7.02 15.81 9.06
C SER A 72 5.85 16.77 8.83
N ALA A 73 4.61 16.30 9.07
CA ALA A 73 3.35 17.06 8.93
C ALA A 73 3.07 17.55 7.49
N ARG A 74 3.57 16.85 6.49
CA ARG A 74 3.22 17.02 5.07
C ARG A 74 2.29 15.91 4.63
N VAL A 75 1.70 16.04 3.44
CA VAL A 75 0.74 15.05 2.91
C VAL A 75 1.41 14.22 1.83
N LEU A 76 1.54 12.92 2.06
CA LEU A 76 1.96 11.98 1.03
C LEU A 76 0.85 11.81 0.01
N HIS A 77 1.09 12.16 -1.25
CA HIS A 77 0.13 11.97 -2.32
C HIS A 77 0.56 10.84 -3.25
N THR A 78 -0.12 9.70 -3.18
CA THR A 78 0.21 8.54 -4.01
C THR A 78 -0.62 8.54 -5.28
N ILE A 79 0.04 8.63 -6.45
CA ILE A 79 -0.62 8.72 -7.75
C ILE A 79 -0.45 7.40 -8.50
N ASN A 80 -1.54 6.90 -9.08
CA ASN A 80 -1.51 5.70 -9.91
C ASN A 80 -0.82 6.01 -11.26
N PRO A 81 0.36 5.46 -11.53
CA PRO A 81 1.12 5.74 -12.76
C PRO A 81 0.54 5.06 -14.01
N ARG A 82 -0.51 4.26 -13.87
CA ARG A 82 -1.22 3.60 -14.98
C ARG A 82 -2.30 4.48 -15.60
N LEU A 83 -2.55 5.65 -15.01
CA LEU A 83 -3.49 6.63 -15.57
C LEU A 83 -2.88 7.32 -16.80
N PRO A 84 -3.71 7.84 -17.72
CA PRO A 84 -3.24 8.67 -18.82
C PRO A 84 -2.47 9.91 -18.32
N PRO A 85 -1.42 10.38 -19.02
CA PRO A 85 -0.63 11.54 -18.60
C PRO A 85 -1.46 12.78 -18.31
N GLU A 86 -2.49 13.05 -19.10
CA GLU A 86 -3.38 14.22 -18.93
C GLU A 86 -4.15 14.15 -17.61
N GLN A 87 -4.55 12.95 -17.20
CA GLN A 87 -5.24 12.74 -15.95
C GLN A 87 -4.28 12.87 -14.76
N ILE A 88 -3.04 12.41 -14.91
CA ILE A 88 -1.98 12.60 -13.90
C ILE A 88 -1.67 14.08 -13.73
N ALA A 89 -1.51 14.83 -14.83
CA ALA A 89 -1.29 16.28 -14.78
C ALA A 89 -2.45 17.01 -14.08
N TRP A 90 -3.69 16.61 -14.38
CA TRP A 90 -4.86 17.18 -13.71
C TRP A 90 -4.83 16.91 -12.21
N ILE A 91 -4.56 15.67 -11.78
CA ILE A 91 -4.48 15.27 -10.37
C ILE A 91 -3.38 16.05 -9.64
N VAL A 92 -2.18 16.17 -10.24
CA VAL A 92 -1.05 16.93 -9.68
C VAL A 92 -1.42 18.40 -9.45
N ASN A 93 -2.13 19.00 -10.41
CA ASN A 93 -2.56 20.39 -10.31
C ASN A 93 -3.70 20.60 -9.31
N ASP A 94 -4.70 19.70 -9.30
CA ASP A 94 -5.83 19.75 -8.36
C ASP A 94 -5.36 19.58 -6.91
N ALA A 95 -4.41 18.67 -6.69
CA ALA A 95 -3.76 18.48 -5.39
C ALA A 95 -2.77 19.62 -5.05
N GLU A 96 -2.39 20.48 -6.00
CA GLU A 96 -1.33 21.49 -5.89
C GLU A 96 -0.01 20.89 -5.32
N ASP A 97 0.44 19.78 -5.90
CA ASP A 97 1.67 19.12 -5.47
C ASP A 97 2.88 20.04 -5.60
N ARG A 98 3.77 20.04 -4.59
CA ARG A 98 5.00 20.84 -4.56
C ARG A 98 6.22 20.07 -5.02
N VAL A 99 6.24 18.79 -4.72
CA VAL A 99 7.31 17.86 -5.09
C VAL A 99 6.68 16.64 -5.74
N VAL A 100 7.29 16.12 -6.79
CA VAL A 100 6.93 14.83 -7.38
C VAL A 100 8.14 13.92 -7.37
N CYS A 101 8.05 12.81 -6.62
CA CYS A 101 9.04 11.75 -6.59
C CYS A 101 8.58 10.62 -7.50
N PHE A 102 9.44 10.09 -8.38
CA PHE A 102 9.01 9.07 -9.34
C PHE A 102 10.11 8.05 -9.66
N ASP A 103 9.72 6.80 -9.91
CA ASP A 103 10.64 5.80 -10.43
C ASP A 103 10.99 6.10 -11.90
N LEU A 104 12.24 5.83 -12.30
CA LEU A 104 12.73 6.12 -13.66
C LEU A 104 11.90 5.47 -14.77
N THR A 105 11.20 4.37 -14.47
CA THR A 105 10.22 3.76 -15.37
C THR A 105 9.15 4.76 -15.83
N PHE A 106 8.84 5.76 -15.03
CA PHE A 106 7.80 6.76 -15.29
C PHE A 106 8.35 8.10 -15.83
N LEU A 107 9.66 8.18 -16.12
CA LEU A 107 10.26 9.37 -16.73
C LEU A 107 9.55 9.83 -18.03
N PRO A 108 9.11 8.94 -18.93
CA PRO A 108 8.34 9.36 -20.10
C PRO A 108 7.03 10.11 -19.76
N ILE A 109 6.32 9.67 -18.70
CA ILE A 109 5.12 10.34 -18.22
C ILE A 109 5.48 11.71 -17.66
N VAL A 110 6.50 11.79 -16.81
CA VAL A 110 6.96 13.04 -16.20
C VAL A 110 7.39 14.05 -17.24
N ARG A 111 8.12 13.64 -18.28
CA ARG A 111 8.47 14.50 -19.43
C ARG A 111 7.23 15.10 -20.11
N ALA A 112 6.18 14.31 -20.27
CA ALA A 112 4.96 14.75 -20.93
C ALA A 112 4.17 15.77 -20.10
N ILE A 113 4.23 15.70 -18.76
CA ILE A 113 3.39 16.51 -17.87
C ILE A 113 4.13 17.67 -17.19
N ALA A 114 5.45 17.66 -17.10
CA ALA A 114 6.20 18.60 -16.26
C ALA A 114 5.90 20.07 -16.58
N ALA A 115 5.81 20.43 -17.85
CA ALA A 115 5.46 21.79 -18.27
C ALA A 115 4.00 22.17 -17.97
N GLN A 116 3.14 21.20 -17.69
CA GLN A 116 1.71 21.39 -17.42
C GLN A 116 1.42 21.46 -15.91
N CYS A 117 2.43 21.26 -15.05
CA CYS A 117 2.29 21.21 -13.59
C CYS A 117 3.05 22.36 -12.91
N PRO A 118 2.57 23.63 -13.01
CA PRO A 118 3.30 24.83 -12.52
C PRO A 118 3.43 24.89 -10.99
N THR A 119 2.63 24.14 -10.26
CA THR A 119 2.70 24.03 -8.79
C THR A 119 3.91 23.23 -8.32
N VAL A 120 4.38 22.28 -9.13
CA VAL A 120 5.53 21.43 -8.82
C VAL A 120 6.82 22.25 -8.95
N LYS A 121 7.56 22.33 -7.86
CA LYS A 121 8.84 23.05 -7.79
C LYS A 121 10.04 22.12 -7.92
N HIS A 122 9.88 20.86 -7.54
CA HIS A 122 10.97 19.88 -7.52
C HIS A 122 10.51 18.54 -8.07
N TRP A 123 11.31 17.99 -8.98
CA TRP A 123 11.16 16.66 -9.55
C TRP A 123 12.30 15.79 -9.06
N ILE A 124 12.00 14.61 -8.48
CA ILE A 124 12.98 13.72 -7.86
C ILE A 124 12.81 12.32 -8.42
N ALA A 125 13.85 11.81 -9.07
CA ALA A 125 13.88 10.43 -9.56
C ALA A 125 14.32 9.48 -8.44
N LEU A 126 13.53 8.47 -8.15
CA LEU A 126 13.80 7.44 -7.13
C LEU A 126 14.90 6.47 -7.62
N CYS A 127 16.12 6.96 -7.76
CA CYS A 127 17.26 6.20 -8.27
C CYS A 127 18.56 6.56 -7.55
N ASP A 128 19.58 5.74 -7.76
CA ASP A 128 20.95 6.04 -7.37
C ASP A 128 21.49 7.23 -8.20
N SER A 129 22.46 7.96 -7.67
CA SER A 129 22.95 9.18 -8.31
C SER A 129 23.57 8.93 -9.69
N ASP A 130 24.24 7.78 -9.85
CA ASP A 130 24.87 7.35 -11.10
C ASP A 130 23.89 6.78 -12.13
N ARG A 131 22.63 6.57 -11.74
CA ARG A 131 21.57 6.05 -12.60
C ARG A 131 20.70 7.14 -13.22
N LEU A 132 20.85 8.40 -12.78
CA LEU A 132 20.09 9.51 -13.35
C LEU A 132 20.56 9.76 -14.78
N PRO A 133 19.67 9.70 -15.81
CA PRO A 133 20.05 10.00 -17.19
C PRO A 133 20.56 11.43 -17.35
N THR A 134 21.56 11.64 -18.22
CA THR A 134 22.11 12.97 -18.50
C THR A 134 21.13 13.88 -19.24
N ASP A 135 20.33 13.30 -20.14
CA ASP A 135 19.23 14.02 -20.83
C ASP A 135 17.88 13.52 -20.30
N THR A 136 17.36 14.22 -19.33
CA THR A 136 16.06 13.87 -18.72
C THR A 136 14.89 14.58 -19.36
N GLY A 137 15.10 15.69 -20.08
CA GLY A 137 14.03 16.57 -20.59
C GLY A 137 13.20 17.25 -19.49
N VAL A 138 13.62 17.16 -18.21
CA VAL A 138 12.97 17.77 -17.04
C VAL A 138 13.97 18.64 -16.33
N SER A 139 13.70 19.94 -16.28
CA SER A 139 14.60 20.93 -15.66
C SER A 139 14.71 20.71 -14.15
N GLY A 140 15.93 20.75 -13.61
CA GLY A 140 16.18 20.65 -12.17
C GLY A 140 15.90 19.29 -11.55
N LEU A 141 15.80 18.23 -12.37
CA LEU A 141 15.61 16.87 -11.87
C LEU A 141 16.79 16.41 -11.02
N MET A 142 16.51 15.91 -9.84
CA MET A 142 17.51 15.36 -8.91
C MET A 142 17.31 13.85 -8.75
N SER A 143 18.40 13.10 -8.45
CA SER A 143 18.26 11.72 -7.96
C SER A 143 17.90 11.74 -6.47
N TYR A 144 17.13 10.74 -6.04
CA TYR A 144 16.71 10.59 -4.64
C TYR A 144 17.92 10.47 -3.69
N GLU A 145 18.90 9.64 -4.05
CA GLU A 145 20.06 9.42 -3.18
C GLU A 145 20.90 10.70 -3.05
N ALA A 146 21.16 11.44 -4.13
CA ALA A 146 21.87 12.72 -4.04
C ALA A 146 21.09 13.79 -3.27
N TRP A 147 19.74 13.76 -3.35
CA TRP A 147 18.88 14.69 -2.62
C TRP A 147 18.92 14.49 -1.12
N ILE A 148 18.87 13.23 -0.64
CA ILE A 148 18.86 12.94 0.80
C ILE A 148 20.27 12.79 1.40
N GLU A 149 21.32 12.57 0.59
CA GLU A 149 22.68 12.31 1.07
C GLU A 149 23.19 13.37 2.05
N PRO A 150 23.10 14.69 1.78
CA PRO A 150 23.62 15.74 2.66
C PRO A 150 22.76 15.98 3.90
N ALA A 151 21.55 15.39 3.96
CA ALA A 151 20.61 15.64 5.05
C ALA A 151 21.02 14.90 6.34
N ALA A 152 20.75 15.51 7.50
CA ALA A 152 21.03 14.92 8.81
C ALA A 152 20.15 13.69 9.08
N GLU A 153 20.70 12.74 9.85
CA GLU A 153 19.99 11.52 10.29
C GLU A 153 19.13 11.74 11.55
N GLU A 154 19.30 12.86 12.23
CA GLU A 154 18.47 13.32 13.34
C GLU A 154 17.40 14.25 12.83
N TYR A 155 16.18 14.04 13.29
CA TYR A 155 15.03 14.89 12.98
C TYR A 155 14.09 14.92 14.18
N VAL A 156 13.64 16.11 14.57
CA VAL A 156 12.63 16.28 15.62
C VAL A 156 11.26 16.31 14.94
N TRP A 157 10.54 15.20 15.04
CA TRP A 157 9.21 15.11 14.47
C TRP A 157 8.29 16.16 15.12
N PRO A 158 7.58 16.98 14.31
CA PRO A 158 6.70 18.00 14.85
C PRO A 158 5.48 17.39 15.56
N GLU A 159 5.01 18.06 16.58
CA GLU A 159 3.71 17.76 17.19
C GLU A 159 2.58 18.41 16.37
N PHE A 160 1.48 17.68 16.18
CA PHE A 160 0.29 18.13 15.45
C PHE A 160 -0.94 17.31 15.88
N ASP A 161 -2.13 17.81 15.54
CA ASP A 161 -3.40 17.11 15.79
C ASP A 161 -3.45 15.78 15.00
N GLU A 162 -3.89 14.71 15.65
CA GLU A 162 -4.03 13.38 15.02
C GLU A 162 -4.95 13.35 13.80
N LYS A 163 -5.83 14.35 13.64
CA LYS A 163 -6.71 14.53 12.50
C LYS A 163 -6.03 15.24 11.31
N THR A 164 -4.77 15.68 11.48
CA THR A 164 -3.99 16.24 10.39
C THR A 164 -3.88 15.22 9.25
N ALA A 165 -3.94 15.72 8.02
CA ALA A 165 -3.82 14.88 6.83
C ALA A 165 -2.45 14.20 6.76
N ALA A 166 -2.43 12.89 6.56
CA ALA A 166 -1.23 12.06 6.41
C ALA A 166 -0.98 11.66 4.96
N ALA A 167 -2.05 11.27 4.25
CA ALA A 167 -1.95 10.82 2.87
C ALA A 167 -3.17 11.23 2.04
N LEU A 168 -2.95 11.36 0.73
CA LEU A 168 -3.95 11.67 -0.28
C LEU A 168 -3.94 10.58 -1.35
N CYS A 169 -5.10 10.04 -1.68
CA CYS A 169 -5.30 9.10 -2.77
C CYS A 169 -6.45 9.56 -3.66
N TYR A 170 -6.29 9.52 -4.98
CA TYR A 170 -7.38 9.81 -5.91
C TYR A 170 -8.11 8.54 -6.33
N THR A 171 -9.45 8.63 -6.37
CA THR A 171 -10.31 7.61 -6.97
C THR A 171 -10.57 7.95 -8.43
N SER A 172 -10.78 6.93 -9.26
CA SER A 172 -11.03 7.11 -10.70
C SER A 172 -12.38 7.76 -11.03
N GLY A 173 -13.22 8.07 -10.02
CA GLY A 173 -14.54 8.66 -10.19
C GLY A 173 -15.41 7.94 -11.26
N THR A 174 -16.59 7.50 -10.93
CA THR A 174 -17.51 6.87 -11.90
C THR A 174 -18.12 7.91 -12.85
N THR A 175 -18.10 9.19 -12.48
CA THR A 175 -18.66 10.30 -13.24
C THR A 175 -17.80 11.56 -13.04
N GLY A 176 -17.05 11.97 -14.07
CA GLY A 176 -16.27 13.20 -14.05
C GLY A 176 -14.80 13.04 -13.64
N ASN A 177 -14.20 14.11 -13.14
CA ASN A 177 -12.79 14.12 -12.73
C ASN A 177 -12.53 13.23 -11.50
N PRO A 178 -11.30 12.69 -11.33
CA PRO A 178 -10.90 11.98 -10.12
C PRO A 178 -11.18 12.80 -8.86
N LYS A 179 -11.47 12.11 -7.74
CA LYS A 179 -11.74 12.75 -6.45
C LYS A 179 -10.65 12.38 -5.46
N GLY A 180 -10.10 13.38 -4.78
CA GLY A 180 -9.11 13.21 -3.73
C GLY A 180 -9.76 12.74 -2.42
N VAL A 181 -9.18 11.70 -1.81
CA VAL A 181 -9.55 11.19 -0.49
C VAL A 181 -8.36 11.40 0.45
N LEU A 182 -8.57 12.19 1.51
CA LEU A 182 -7.56 12.47 2.52
C LEU A 182 -7.66 11.49 3.67
N TYR A 183 -6.54 10.85 4.00
CA TYR A 183 -6.39 10.06 5.23
C TYR A 183 -5.74 10.90 6.31
N SER A 184 -6.31 10.89 7.51
CA SER A 184 -5.68 11.47 8.68
C SER A 184 -4.65 10.51 9.29
N HIS A 185 -3.74 11.05 10.11
CA HIS A 185 -2.87 10.20 10.94
C HIS A 185 -3.69 9.26 11.83
N ARG A 186 -4.80 9.76 12.40
CA ARG A 186 -5.73 8.98 13.21
C ARG A 186 -6.29 7.78 12.44
N SER A 187 -6.88 7.99 11.24
CA SER A 187 -7.48 6.90 10.46
C SER A 187 -6.43 5.88 10.03
N THR A 188 -5.23 6.33 9.66
CA THR A 188 -4.10 5.47 9.29
C THR A 188 -3.66 4.57 10.46
N VAL A 189 -3.52 5.12 11.66
CA VAL A 189 -3.12 4.35 12.85
C VAL A 189 -4.22 3.38 13.28
N LEU A 190 -5.49 3.82 13.32
CA LEU A 190 -6.61 2.94 13.68
C LEU A 190 -6.78 1.80 12.66
N HIS A 191 -6.58 2.09 11.37
CA HIS A 191 -6.58 1.06 10.33
C HIS A 191 -5.44 0.04 10.55
N ALA A 192 -4.23 0.49 10.88
CA ALA A 192 -3.11 -0.40 11.18
C ALA A 192 -3.41 -1.31 12.38
N TYR A 193 -3.97 -0.77 13.47
CA TYR A 193 -4.44 -1.57 14.61
C TYR A 193 -5.51 -2.58 14.20
N GLY A 194 -6.52 -2.14 13.44
CA GLY A 194 -7.58 -3.02 12.94
C GLY A 194 -7.02 -4.18 12.10
N SER A 195 -6.07 -3.88 11.22
CA SER A 195 -5.43 -4.90 10.37
C SER A 195 -4.61 -5.92 11.17
N ALA A 196 -3.99 -5.52 12.28
CA ALA A 196 -3.19 -6.42 13.12
C ALA A 196 -4.04 -7.38 13.99
N LEU A 197 -5.35 -7.13 14.16
CA LEU A 197 -6.21 -7.99 14.97
C LEU A 197 -6.20 -9.44 14.46
N PRO A 198 -6.26 -10.45 15.38
CA PRO A 198 -6.20 -11.87 15.03
C PRO A 198 -7.24 -12.33 14.01
N ASP A 199 -8.45 -11.75 14.07
CA ASP A 199 -9.56 -12.07 13.17
C ASP A 199 -9.58 -11.21 11.89
N MET A 200 -8.52 -10.43 11.66
CA MET A 200 -8.36 -9.59 10.47
C MET A 200 -7.19 -10.11 9.61
N VAL A 201 -6.22 -9.27 9.26
CA VAL A 201 -5.05 -9.73 8.49
C VAL A 201 -4.07 -10.52 9.37
N ASN A 202 -4.14 -10.32 10.68
CA ASN A 202 -3.35 -11.04 11.69
C ASN A 202 -1.84 -10.94 11.48
N VAL A 203 -1.35 -9.71 11.22
CA VAL A 203 0.08 -9.45 11.05
C VAL A 203 0.76 -9.38 12.41
N SER A 204 1.92 -10.02 12.54
CA SER A 204 2.73 -10.06 13.77
C SER A 204 4.23 -10.00 13.48
N ALA A 205 5.05 -9.81 14.51
CA ALA A 205 6.52 -9.83 14.40
C ALA A 205 7.11 -11.17 13.88
N ARG A 206 6.30 -12.21 13.78
CA ARG A 206 6.71 -13.51 13.23
C ARG A 206 6.51 -13.61 11.72
N ASP A 207 5.94 -12.59 11.12
CA ASP A 207 5.61 -12.57 9.70
C ASP A 207 6.71 -11.96 8.83
N CYS A 208 6.79 -12.50 7.64
CA CYS A 208 7.38 -11.88 6.48
C CYS A 208 6.23 -11.59 5.51
N ILE A 209 5.91 -10.30 5.30
CA ILE A 209 4.77 -9.89 4.49
C ILE A 209 5.21 -9.28 3.16
N LEU A 210 4.60 -9.74 2.05
CA LEU A 210 4.84 -9.27 0.69
C LEU A 210 3.56 -8.60 0.15
N PRO A 211 3.43 -7.26 0.18
CA PRO A 211 2.34 -6.56 -0.47
C PRO A 211 2.58 -6.48 -1.99
N VAL A 212 1.83 -7.25 -2.76
CA VAL A 212 1.77 -7.11 -4.23
C VAL A 212 0.81 -5.99 -4.61
N VAL A 213 -0.15 -5.70 -3.74
CA VAL A 213 -1.01 -4.51 -3.87
C VAL A 213 -0.18 -3.25 -3.91
N PRO A 214 -0.45 -2.34 -4.87
CA PRO A 214 0.41 -1.19 -5.09
C PRO A 214 0.38 -0.17 -3.95
N MET A 215 1.54 0.34 -3.58
CA MET A 215 1.66 1.47 -2.66
C MET A 215 1.06 2.75 -3.25
N PHE A 216 1.03 2.89 -4.56
CA PHE A 216 0.38 4.01 -5.24
C PHE A 216 -1.15 3.94 -5.25
N HIS A 217 -1.77 2.89 -4.74
CA HIS A 217 -3.22 2.73 -4.65
C HIS A 217 -3.63 2.33 -3.24
N VAL A 218 -4.45 3.17 -2.61
CA VAL A 218 -4.93 2.99 -1.21
C VAL A 218 -3.84 2.52 -0.24
N ASN A 219 -2.62 3.04 -0.44
CA ASN A 219 -1.45 2.84 0.41
C ASN A 219 -1.13 1.35 0.67
N ALA A 220 -1.21 0.51 -0.39
CA ALA A 220 -1.02 -0.94 -0.28
C ALA A 220 -1.83 -1.57 0.86
N TRP A 221 -3.09 -1.13 1.02
CA TRP A 221 -4.02 -1.59 2.06
C TRP A 221 -3.46 -1.47 3.49
N GLY A 222 -2.62 -0.45 3.72
CA GLY A 222 -2.03 -0.15 5.01
C GLY A 222 -0.87 -1.06 5.43
N VAL A 223 -0.41 -2.00 4.58
CA VAL A 223 0.71 -2.89 4.90
C VAL A 223 1.99 -2.12 5.28
N PRO A 224 2.37 -1.00 4.60
CA PRO A 224 3.54 -0.21 5.00
C PRO A 224 3.46 0.38 6.41
N TYR A 225 2.27 0.47 7.00
CA TYR A 225 2.07 0.97 8.36
C TYR A 225 1.95 -0.16 9.39
N VAL A 226 1.18 -1.23 9.09
CA VAL A 226 1.00 -2.33 10.03
C VAL A 226 2.28 -3.16 10.21
N ALA A 227 3.06 -3.39 9.16
CA ALA A 227 4.27 -4.20 9.27
C ALA A 227 5.28 -3.61 10.27
N PRO A 228 5.72 -2.33 10.19
CA PRO A 228 6.61 -1.75 11.18
C PRO A 228 5.95 -1.56 12.55
N MET A 229 4.62 -1.35 12.63
CA MET A 229 3.91 -1.28 13.90
C MET A 229 4.08 -2.54 14.75
N VAL A 230 4.07 -3.71 14.11
CA VAL A 230 4.21 -5.01 14.80
C VAL A 230 5.62 -5.61 14.68
N GLY A 231 6.53 -5.02 13.89
CA GLY A 231 7.88 -5.53 13.68
C GLY A 231 7.97 -6.68 12.68
N ALA A 232 7.03 -6.81 11.75
CA ALA A 232 7.09 -7.81 10.68
C ALA A 232 8.17 -7.46 9.64
N LYS A 233 8.81 -8.49 9.06
CA LYS A 233 9.67 -8.33 7.89
C LYS A 233 8.82 -7.90 6.70
N LEU A 234 9.30 -6.91 5.95
CA LEU A 234 8.60 -6.33 4.81
C LEU A 234 9.37 -6.59 3.52
N VAL A 235 8.68 -7.10 2.48
CA VAL A 235 9.30 -7.42 1.20
C VAL A 235 8.55 -6.72 0.08
N PHE A 236 9.20 -5.83 -0.65
CA PHE A 236 8.62 -5.10 -1.77
C PHE A 236 8.99 -5.73 -3.11
N PRO A 237 8.00 -6.04 -3.97
CA PRO A 237 8.23 -6.74 -5.23
C PRO A 237 8.81 -5.86 -6.35
N GLY A 238 8.79 -4.52 -6.20
CA GLY A 238 9.15 -3.60 -7.28
C GLY A 238 8.22 -3.71 -8.49
N PRO A 239 8.75 -3.51 -9.72
CA PRO A 239 7.95 -3.53 -10.95
C PRO A 239 7.60 -4.93 -11.47
N ALA A 240 8.30 -5.99 -11.03
CA ALA A 240 8.16 -7.35 -11.55
C ALA A 240 7.03 -8.10 -10.84
N LEU A 241 5.82 -8.04 -11.39
CA LEU A 241 4.59 -8.56 -10.79
C LEU A 241 4.02 -9.79 -11.54
N ASP A 242 4.80 -10.40 -12.42
CA ASP A 242 4.44 -11.66 -13.06
C ASP A 242 4.52 -12.86 -12.09
N GLY A 243 3.86 -13.97 -12.44
CA GLY A 243 3.74 -15.12 -11.54
C GLY A 243 5.07 -15.73 -11.10
N LYS A 244 6.06 -15.80 -12.02
CA LYS A 244 7.40 -16.31 -11.72
C LYS A 244 8.14 -15.39 -10.77
N SER A 245 8.18 -14.10 -11.06
CA SER A 245 8.90 -13.11 -10.27
C SER A 245 8.36 -13.00 -8.84
N ILE A 246 7.03 -13.10 -8.67
CA ILE A 246 6.40 -13.10 -7.34
C ILE A 246 6.69 -14.42 -6.62
N TYR A 247 6.61 -15.57 -7.30
CA TYR A 247 6.91 -16.87 -6.69
C TYR A 247 8.35 -16.93 -6.18
N GLU A 248 9.33 -16.53 -7.00
CA GLU A 248 10.75 -16.50 -6.62
C GLU A 248 10.98 -15.64 -5.37
N LEU A 249 10.33 -14.47 -5.29
CA LEU A 249 10.47 -13.58 -4.16
C LEU A 249 9.77 -14.11 -2.88
N LEU A 250 8.59 -14.72 -3.02
CA LEU A 250 7.90 -15.39 -1.90
C LEU A 250 8.77 -16.48 -1.28
N GLU A 251 9.37 -17.32 -2.11
CA GLU A 251 10.17 -18.47 -1.65
C GLU A 251 11.54 -18.04 -1.11
N SER A 252 12.25 -17.13 -1.82
CA SER A 252 13.58 -16.69 -1.40
C SER A 252 13.55 -15.89 -0.10
N GLU A 253 12.52 -15.06 0.10
CA GLU A 253 12.37 -14.24 1.31
C GLU A 253 11.58 -14.95 2.43
N LYS A 254 11.10 -16.17 2.17
CA LYS A 254 10.30 -16.97 3.09
C LYS A 254 9.04 -16.21 3.56
N ALA A 255 8.34 -15.59 2.61
CA ALA A 255 7.13 -14.84 2.92
C ALA A 255 6.06 -15.75 3.55
N THR A 256 5.49 -15.31 4.68
CA THR A 256 4.43 -16.03 5.39
C THR A 256 3.05 -15.50 5.03
N ALA A 257 2.98 -14.23 4.64
CA ALA A 257 1.75 -13.56 4.26
C ALA A 257 1.95 -12.70 3.01
N ALA A 258 0.91 -12.58 2.19
CA ALA A 258 0.93 -11.71 1.03
C ALA A 258 -0.43 -11.05 0.82
N ALA A 259 -0.44 -9.90 0.12
CA ALA A 259 -1.67 -9.18 -0.20
C ALA A 259 -1.69 -8.83 -1.69
N GLY A 260 -2.76 -9.15 -2.40
CA GLY A 260 -2.84 -8.93 -3.83
C GLY A 260 -4.25 -9.00 -4.40
N VAL A 261 -4.38 -8.57 -5.66
CA VAL A 261 -5.62 -8.64 -6.41
C VAL A 261 -5.72 -9.96 -7.19
N PRO A 262 -6.94 -10.44 -7.54
CA PRO A 262 -7.12 -11.73 -8.18
C PRO A 262 -6.30 -11.96 -9.45
N THR A 263 -6.08 -10.93 -10.28
CA THR A 263 -5.31 -11.06 -11.53
C THR A 263 -3.86 -11.46 -11.30
N VAL A 264 -3.23 -10.92 -10.26
CA VAL A 264 -1.85 -11.27 -9.89
C VAL A 264 -1.80 -12.68 -9.32
N TRP A 265 -2.75 -13.04 -8.47
CA TRP A 265 -2.83 -14.38 -7.89
C TRP A 265 -3.11 -15.46 -8.92
N LEU A 266 -3.90 -15.16 -9.96
CA LEU A 266 -4.09 -16.09 -11.07
C LEU A 266 -2.77 -16.37 -11.80
N ALA A 267 -1.98 -15.35 -12.08
CA ALA A 267 -0.66 -15.51 -12.73
C ALA A 267 0.29 -16.31 -11.83
N LEU A 268 0.33 -16.05 -10.52
CA LEU A 268 1.11 -16.79 -9.54
C LEU A 268 0.73 -18.27 -9.51
N LEU A 269 -0.56 -18.58 -9.32
CA LEU A 269 -1.06 -19.95 -9.25
C LEU A 269 -0.78 -20.73 -10.54
N ASN A 270 -0.99 -20.10 -11.72
CA ASN A 270 -0.67 -20.73 -13.00
C ASN A 270 0.82 -21.03 -13.13
N HIS A 271 1.70 -20.16 -12.65
CA HIS A 271 3.13 -20.43 -12.63
C HIS A 271 3.46 -21.61 -11.72
N VAL A 272 2.95 -21.63 -10.48
CA VAL A 272 3.20 -22.70 -9.52
C VAL A 272 2.71 -24.05 -10.05
N ASP A 273 1.51 -24.10 -10.65
CA ASP A 273 0.99 -25.33 -11.28
C ASP A 273 1.89 -25.78 -12.44
N SER A 274 2.37 -24.85 -13.29
CA SER A 274 3.18 -25.17 -14.47
C SER A 274 4.53 -25.80 -14.15
N ILE A 275 5.09 -25.49 -12.96
CA ILE A 275 6.37 -26.03 -12.50
C ILE A 275 6.23 -27.21 -11.53
N GLY A 276 4.99 -27.64 -11.22
CA GLY A 276 4.72 -28.61 -10.15
C GLY A 276 5.23 -28.16 -8.78
N GLY A 277 5.20 -26.83 -8.55
CA GLY A 277 5.72 -26.20 -7.36
C GLY A 277 4.76 -26.26 -6.16
N ARG A 278 5.19 -25.67 -5.07
CA ARG A 278 4.38 -25.51 -3.82
C ARG A 278 4.84 -24.25 -3.10
N PHE A 279 4.04 -23.76 -2.16
CA PHE A 279 4.47 -22.72 -1.22
C PHE A 279 5.08 -23.40 0.03
N ASN A 280 6.32 -23.02 0.38
CA ASN A 280 7.00 -23.58 1.53
C ASN A 280 6.70 -22.83 2.83
N THR A 281 6.45 -21.52 2.77
CA THR A 281 6.25 -20.67 3.95
C THR A 281 4.99 -19.84 3.89
N LEU A 282 4.49 -19.51 2.69
CA LEU A 282 3.24 -18.76 2.55
C LEU A 282 2.09 -19.55 3.14
N ASN A 283 1.46 -19.03 4.18
CA ASN A 283 0.35 -19.68 4.87
C ASN A 283 -0.98 -18.93 4.78
N ARG A 284 -0.95 -17.64 4.36
CA ARG A 284 -2.16 -16.86 4.13
C ARG A 284 -1.96 -15.78 3.09
N THR A 285 -3.06 -15.44 2.41
CA THR A 285 -3.09 -14.31 1.47
C THR A 285 -4.36 -13.50 1.64
N LEU A 286 -4.21 -12.17 1.64
CA LEU A 286 -5.33 -11.23 1.57
C LEU A 286 -5.64 -10.95 0.10
N ILE A 287 -6.89 -11.19 -0.28
CA ILE A 287 -7.40 -10.96 -1.64
C ILE A 287 -8.54 -9.95 -1.57
N GLY A 288 -8.46 -8.91 -2.37
CA GLY A 288 -9.47 -7.84 -2.43
C GLY A 288 -9.34 -7.00 -3.69
N GLY A 289 -9.98 -5.83 -3.70
CA GLY A 289 -10.01 -4.92 -4.86
C GLY A 289 -10.96 -5.35 -5.97
N SER A 290 -11.28 -6.63 -6.06
CA SER A 290 -12.37 -7.22 -6.85
C SER A 290 -12.79 -8.55 -6.24
N ALA A 291 -13.90 -9.12 -6.70
CA ALA A 291 -14.39 -10.41 -6.21
C ALA A 291 -13.36 -11.53 -6.45
N CYS A 292 -13.05 -12.30 -5.41
CA CYS A 292 -12.19 -13.47 -5.52
C CYS A 292 -12.97 -14.65 -6.08
N PRO A 293 -12.57 -15.25 -7.21
CA PRO A 293 -13.25 -16.43 -7.75
C PRO A 293 -13.19 -17.61 -6.77
N PRO A 294 -14.29 -18.37 -6.58
CA PRO A 294 -14.29 -19.56 -5.73
C PRO A 294 -13.18 -20.57 -6.06
N SER A 295 -12.92 -20.78 -7.35
CA SER A 295 -11.84 -21.66 -7.82
C SER A 295 -10.43 -21.20 -7.37
N MET A 296 -10.21 -19.90 -7.22
CA MET A 296 -8.95 -19.36 -6.71
C MET A 296 -8.79 -19.67 -5.22
N ILE A 297 -9.86 -19.53 -4.44
CA ILE A 297 -9.87 -19.92 -3.02
C ILE A 297 -9.53 -21.40 -2.87
N GLU A 298 -10.17 -22.27 -3.68
CA GLU A 298 -9.91 -23.72 -3.69
C GLU A 298 -8.45 -24.04 -4.02
N ARG A 299 -7.87 -23.39 -5.02
CA ARG A 299 -6.46 -23.62 -5.40
C ARG A 299 -5.50 -23.23 -4.30
N PHE A 300 -5.69 -22.08 -3.64
CA PHE A 300 -4.86 -21.69 -2.51
C PHE A 300 -5.00 -22.65 -1.33
N LEU A 301 -6.24 -23.06 -0.99
CA LEU A 301 -6.49 -24.04 0.07
C LEU A 301 -5.83 -25.40 -0.21
N ALA A 302 -5.82 -25.83 -1.49
CA ALA A 302 -5.13 -27.07 -1.91
C ALA A 302 -3.60 -26.99 -1.70
N TYR A 303 -3.03 -25.78 -1.76
CA TYR A 303 -1.63 -25.51 -1.40
C TYR A 303 -1.41 -25.26 0.10
N GLY A 304 -2.43 -25.38 0.94
CA GLY A 304 -2.34 -25.10 2.38
C GLY A 304 -2.29 -23.59 2.72
N VAL A 305 -2.66 -22.73 1.78
CA VAL A 305 -2.67 -21.27 1.98
C VAL A 305 -4.10 -20.80 2.29
N THR A 306 -4.30 -20.21 3.46
CA THR A 306 -5.59 -19.61 3.84
C THR A 306 -5.85 -18.34 3.05
N VAL A 307 -7.05 -18.23 2.49
CA VAL A 307 -7.49 -17.02 1.80
C VAL A 307 -8.33 -16.16 2.74
N GLN A 308 -7.94 -14.91 2.88
CA GLN A 308 -8.70 -13.85 3.54
C GLN A 308 -9.29 -12.96 2.45
N HIS A 309 -10.60 -13.11 2.17
CA HIS A 309 -11.29 -12.31 1.16
C HIS A 309 -11.75 -11.02 1.83
N GLY A 310 -11.18 -9.88 1.41
CA GLY A 310 -11.47 -8.57 1.97
C GLY A 310 -12.25 -7.66 1.03
N TRP A 311 -13.02 -6.75 1.61
CA TRP A 311 -13.67 -5.65 0.91
C TRP A 311 -13.37 -4.32 1.61
N GLY A 312 -13.23 -3.29 0.81
CA GLY A 312 -13.04 -1.93 1.29
C GLY A 312 -13.09 -0.93 0.15
N MET A 313 -12.95 0.33 0.47
CA MET A 313 -12.98 1.46 -0.46
C MET A 313 -11.89 2.45 -0.10
N THR A 314 -11.47 3.28 -1.06
CA THR A 314 -10.51 4.35 -0.79
C THR A 314 -10.96 5.24 0.36
N GLU A 315 -12.25 5.54 0.42
CA GLU A 315 -12.90 6.36 1.44
C GLU A 315 -12.92 5.73 2.85
N MET A 316 -12.48 4.48 3.00
CA MET A 316 -12.53 3.71 4.26
C MET A 316 -11.15 3.43 4.86
N SER A 317 -10.08 3.96 4.33
CA SER A 317 -8.67 3.88 4.79
C SER A 317 -7.92 2.54 4.68
N PRO A 318 -8.19 1.53 3.83
CA PRO A 318 -9.37 1.21 3.03
C PRO A 318 -10.22 0.04 3.56
N LEU A 319 -9.77 -0.75 4.57
CA LEU A 319 -10.35 -2.04 4.94
C LEU A 319 -11.70 -1.89 5.65
N GLY A 320 -12.75 -2.44 5.04
CA GLY A 320 -14.10 -2.47 5.61
C GLY A 320 -14.47 -3.80 6.25
N THR A 321 -14.28 -4.89 5.49
CA THR A 321 -14.62 -6.24 5.94
C THR A 321 -13.56 -7.24 5.54
N ILE A 322 -13.51 -8.38 6.25
CA ILE A 322 -12.62 -9.50 5.93
C ILE A 322 -13.26 -10.83 6.32
N SER A 323 -13.04 -11.85 5.48
CA SER A 323 -13.52 -13.20 5.76
C SER A 323 -12.50 -13.96 6.62
N ASN A 324 -12.92 -14.31 7.83
CA ASN A 324 -12.23 -15.28 8.68
C ASN A 324 -13.30 -16.15 9.36
N LEU A 325 -13.04 -17.46 9.43
CA LEU A 325 -13.99 -18.41 10.00
C LEU A 325 -14.06 -18.27 11.52
N LYS A 326 -15.28 -18.24 12.06
CA LYS A 326 -15.52 -18.31 13.50
C LYS A 326 -15.42 -19.75 13.97
N LEU A 327 -15.24 -19.97 15.28
CA LEU A 327 -15.14 -21.30 15.88
C LEU A 327 -16.28 -22.25 15.43
N ALA A 328 -17.51 -21.78 15.43
CA ALA A 328 -18.66 -22.58 14.97
C ALA A 328 -18.59 -22.94 13.48
N GLN A 329 -17.95 -22.10 12.66
CA GLN A 329 -17.79 -22.35 11.22
C GLN A 329 -16.62 -23.30 10.94
N LEU A 330 -15.58 -23.29 11.76
CA LEU A 330 -14.46 -24.25 11.69
C LEU A 330 -14.90 -25.69 11.95
N ALA A 331 -16.01 -25.89 12.68
CA ALA A 331 -16.59 -27.21 12.94
C ALA A 331 -17.45 -27.74 11.77
N LEU A 332 -17.71 -26.92 10.75
CA LEU A 332 -18.52 -27.31 9.59
C LEU A 332 -17.70 -28.13 8.58
N PRO A 333 -18.35 -28.93 7.73
CA PRO A 333 -17.72 -29.56 6.57
C PRO A 333 -17.02 -28.55 5.67
N ALA A 334 -15.94 -28.95 4.99
CA ALA A 334 -15.07 -28.06 4.20
C ALA A 334 -15.83 -27.28 3.09
N ASP A 335 -16.82 -27.91 2.46
CA ASP A 335 -17.69 -27.27 1.45
C ASP A 335 -18.54 -26.14 2.03
N GLN A 336 -18.98 -26.28 3.28
CA GLN A 336 -19.73 -25.25 3.99
C GLN A 336 -18.80 -24.12 4.47
N GLN A 337 -17.60 -24.45 4.99
CA GLN A 337 -16.59 -23.45 5.33
C GLN A 337 -16.25 -22.58 4.13
N ARG A 338 -16.10 -23.15 2.94
CA ARG A 338 -15.83 -22.44 1.69
C ARG A 338 -16.86 -21.37 1.37
N ARG A 339 -18.15 -21.64 1.54
CA ARG A 339 -19.24 -20.67 1.33
C ARG A 339 -19.12 -19.40 2.19
N TYR A 340 -18.46 -19.49 3.35
CA TYR A 340 -18.14 -18.31 4.16
C TYR A 340 -16.90 -17.59 3.65
N LEU A 341 -15.90 -18.29 3.16
CA LEU A 341 -14.66 -17.70 2.61
C LEU A 341 -14.89 -17.01 1.25
N GLU A 342 -15.90 -17.42 0.51
CA GLU A 342 -16.31 -16.77 -0.75
C GLU A 342 -16.91 -15.38 -0.53
N LYS A 343 -17.44 -15.10 0.66
CA LYS A 343 -17.98 -13.79 1.03
C LYS A 343 -16.86 -12.88 1.55
N GLN A 344 -17.10 -11.56 1.52
CA GLN A 344 -16.15 -10.57 2.02
C GLN A 344 -16.13 -10.46 3.56
N GLY A 345 -16.83 -11.37 4.25
CA GLY A 345 -16.75 -11.55 5.69
C GLY A 345 -17.52 -10.53 6.52
N ARG A 346 -16.90 -10.10 7.63
CA ARG A 346 -17.51 -9.20 8.61
C ARG A 346 -16.71 -7.91 8.77
N ALA A 347 -17.39 -6.88 9.27
CA ALA A 347 -16.77 -5.58 9.55
C ALA A 347 -15.56 -5.69 10.49
N VAL A 348 -14.55 -4.88 10.21
CA VAL A 348 -13.43 -4.63 11.12
C VAL A 348 -13.96 -3.86 12.33
N PHE A 349 -13.39 -4.09 13.51
CA PHE A 349 -13.76 -3.35 14.71
C PHE A 349 -13.65 -1.82 14.47
N GLY A 350 -14.70 -1.10 14.83
CA GLY A 350 -14.83 0.35 14.61
C GLY A 350 -15.51 0.74 13.29
N ILE A 351 -15.88 -0.24 12.45
CA ILE A 351 -16.66 -0.03 11.23
C ILE A 351 -18.09 -0.54 11.44
N ASP A 352 -19.07 0.33 11.24
CA ASP A 352 -20.48 -0.02 11.19
C ASP A 352 -20.96 -0.11 9.73
N LEU A 353 -21.75 -1.14 9.45
CA LEU A 353 -22.33 -1.38 8.14
C LEU A 353 -23.85 -1.51 8.28
N LYS A 354 -24.60 -1.04 7.30
CA LYS A 354 -26.01 -1.38 7.11
C LYS A 354 -26.39 -1.35 5.64
N ILE A 355 -27.46 -2.07 5.29
CA ILE A 355 -28.07 -1.98 3.98
C ILE A 355 -29.42 -1.27 4.10
N VAL A 356 -29.75 -0.43 3.13
CA VAL A 356 -31.00 0.33 3.09
C VAL A 356 -31.70 0.17 1.74
N ASP A 357 -33.04 0.31 1.74
CA ASP A 357 -33.79 0.40 0.51
C ASP A 357 -33.74 1.82 -0.11
N GLU A 358 -34.40 2.02 -1.24
CA GLU A 358 -34.46 3.30 -1.97
C GLU A 358 -35.03 4.46 -1.15
N THR A 359 -35.78 4.16 -0.06
CA THR A 359 -36.33 5.17 0.86
C THR A 359 -35.40 5.48 2.04
N GLY A 360 -34.27 4.78 2.15
CA GLY A 360 -33.31 4.88 3.26
C GLY A 360 -33.68 4.06 4.50
N ARG A 361 -34.73 3.20 4.40
CA ARG A 361 -35.11 2.29 5.49
C ARG A 361 -34.13 1.12 5.55
N GLU A 362 -33.67 0.79 6.77
CA GLU A 362 -32.77 -0.34 7.00
C GLU A 362 -33.40 -1.68 6.67
N LEU A 363 -32.70 -2.51 5.95
CA LEU A 363 -33.05 -3.85 5.54
C LEU A 363 -32.46 -4.92 6.47
N PRO A 364 -33.13 -6.09 6.62
CA PRO A 364 -32.62 -7.16 7.50
C PRO A 364 -31.36 -7.82 6.93
N TRP A 365 -30.50 -8.28 7.83
CA TRP A 365 -29.29 -9.06 7.52
C TRP A 365 -29.60 -10.56 7.38
N ASP A 366 -30.50 -10.89 6.48
CA ASP A 366 -31.03 -12.26 6.25
C ASP A 366 -30.28 -13.03 5.14
N GLY A 367 -29.30 -12.39 4.50
CA GLY A 367 -28.54 -12.96 3.38
C GLY A 367 -29.35 -13.09 2.09
N LYS A 368 -30.52 -12.43 2.01
CA LYS A 368 -31.44 -12.41 0.85
C LYS A 368 -31.79 -11.00 0.42
N SER A 369 -32.02 -10.10 1.39
CA SER A 369 -32.35 -8.71 1.13
C SER A 369 -31.13 -8.01 0.53
N ALA A 370 -31.38 -7.26 -0.55
CA ALA A 370 -30.35 -6.46 -1.23
C ALA A 370 -30.73 -4.98 -1.18
N GLY A 371 -29.75 -4.09 -1.02
CA GLY A 371 -29.96 -2.65 -0.96
C GLY A 371 -28.64 -1.90 -1.03
N ASP A 372 -28.70 -0.57 -0.88
CA ASP A 372 -27.54 0.29 -0.84
C ASP A 372 -26.75 0.07 0.46
N LEU A 373 -25.43 -0.14 0.33
CA LEU A 373 -24.55 -0.34 1.47
C LEU A 373 -24.09 1.01 2.04
N LEU A 374 -24.43 1.26 3.29
CA LEU A 374 -23.94 2.41 4.03
C LEU A 374 -22.86 1.98 5.03
N VAL A 375 -21.85 2.83 5.17
CA VAL A 375 -20.67 2.58 6.00
C VAL A 375 -20.42 3.77 6.91
N ARG A 376 -20.06 3.51 8.17
CA ARG A 376 -19.60 4.51 9.13
C ARG A 376 -18.37 4.01 9.87
N GLY A 377 -17.38 4.88 10.06
CA GLY A 377 -16.15 4.59 10.80
C GLY A 377 -15.37 5.86 11.13
N PRO A 378 -14.20 5.73 11.82
CA PRO A 378 -13.32 6.84 12.20
C PRO A 378 -12.61 7.49 11.01
#